data_0f2fb04fb1784805fe2922f95e0e64d1
#
_entry.id   0f2fb04fb1784805fe2922f95e0e64d1
#
_cell.length_a   1.000
_cell.length_b   1.000
_cell.length_c   1.000
_cell.angle_alpha   90.00
_cell.angle_beta   90.00
_cell.angle_gamma   90.00
#
_symmetry.space_group_name_H-M   'P 1'
#
loop_
_entity.id
_entity.type
_entity.pdbx_description
1 polymer ?
#
loop_
_entity_poly.entity_id
_entity_poly.type
_entity_poly.pdbx_seq_one_letter_code
_entity_poly.pdbx_strand_id
1 'polypeptide(L)'
;RETKGKVGVEFLEACMEFLDAKVEVKGMENLPDDGRCTFVCNHPLGGQDGISLGYVLGKKYNGNVRYLVNDLLMNLHGLAPLCIPVNKTGSQSRDFPRMVEAGFQSDNHLIMFPAGLCSRRQNGVIKDLEWKKTFVTKSVETHRDVVPMHFEGRNSDFFYNLANICKFLGIKVNIAMLYLADEMLKNRHKTFTLTIGKPIPWQTFDKSKTPSQWAQYVKDVVYKL
;
A
#
# COMPACT_ATOMS: atom_id res chain seq x y z
N ARG A 1 6.25 7.52 23.07
CA ARG A 1 5.94 8.88 23.57
C ARG A 1 5.75 9.87 22.43
N GLU A 2 6.55 9.79 21.37
CA GLU A 2 6.61 10.75 20.25
C GLU A 2 5.36 10.75 19.35
N THR A 3 4.65 9.63 19.23
CA THR A 3 3.42 9.52 18.43
C THR A 3 2.13 9.68 19.25
N LYS A 4 2.24 9.88 20.57
CA LYS A 4 1.08 9.92 21.47
C LYS A 4 0.18 11.12 21.18
N GLY A 5 -1.08 10.85 20.87
CA GLY A 5 -2.10 11.88 20.59
C GLY A 5 -2.11 12.41 19.15
N LYS A 6 -1.10 12.06 18.32
CA LYS A 6 -1.08 12.43 16.92
C LYS A 6 -1.95 11.47 16.09
N VAL A 7 -2.63 11.98 15.08
CA VAL A 7 -3.50 11.21 14.19
C VAL A 7 -3.31 11.61 12.72
N GLY A 8 -3.68 10.76 11.81
CA GLY A 8 -3.63 11.06 10.38
C GLY A 8 -2.21 11.33 9.89
N VAL A 9 -2.03 12.40 9.12
CA VAL A 9 -0.73 12.77 8.53
C VAL A 9 0.30 13.14 9.60
N GLU A 10 -0.11 13.80 10.70
CA GLU A 10 0.78 14.12 11.81
C GLU A 10 1.33 12.87 12.50
N PHE A 11 0.52 11.81 12.58
CA PHE A 11 0.99 10.52 13.08
C PHE A 11 2.03 9.91 12.15
N LEU A 12 1.81 9.95 10.83
CA LEU A 12 2.76 9.45 9.84
C LEU A 12 4.09 10.23 9.89
N GLU A 13 4.02 11.55 10.01
CA GLU A 13 5.19 12.41 10.17
C GLU A 13 5.99 12.03 11.42
N ALA A 14 5.32 11.88 12.56
CA ALA A 14 5.97 11.44 13.80
C ALA A 14 6.59 10.04 13.70
N CYS A 15 5.99 9.14 12.90
CA CYS A 15 6.58 7.83 12.62
C CYS A 15 7.86 7.96 11.79
N MET A 16 7.87 8.84 10.76
CA MET A 16 9.07 9.12 9.95
C MET A 16 10.20 9.70 10.80
N GLU A 17 9.87 10.67 11.69
CA GLU A 17 10.82 11.26 12.64
C GLU A 17 11.38 10.21 13.61
N PHE A 18 10.50 9.40 14.22
CA PHE A 18 10.90 8.33 15.16
C PHE A 18 11.84 7.31 14.52
N LEU A 19 11.60 6.97 13.26
CA LEU A 19 12.44 6.06 12.50
C LEU A 19 13.67 6.73 11.90
N ASP A 20 13.77 8.07 12.00
CA ASP A 20 14.78 8.86 11.29
C ASP A 20 14.91 8.41 9.83
N ALA A 21 13.75 8.22 9.19
CA ALA A 21 13.65 7.72 7.84
C ALA A 21 13.41 8.87 6.86
N LYS A 22 14.07 8.81 5.70
CA LYS A 22 13.91 9.79 4.63
C LYS A 22 13.34 9.11 3.38
N VAL A 23 12.62 9.88 2.58
CA VAL A 23 12.12 9.41 1.28
C VAL A 23 12.55 10.37 0.20
N GLU A 24 13.33 9.88 -0.75
CA GLU A 24 13.61 10.56 -2.00
C GLU A 24 12.51 10.20 -3.01
N VAL A 25 11.82 11.23 -3.50
CA VAL A 25 10.70 11.03 -4.41
C VAL A 25 11.11 11.42 -5.82
N LYS A 26 10.97 10.49 -6.76
CA LYS A 26 11.13 10.70 -8.20
C LYS A 26 9.76 10.73 -8.87
N GLY A 27 9.57 11.62 -9.83
CA GLY A 27 8.32 11.71 -10.57
C GLY A 27 7.20 12.45 -9.82
N MET A 28 7.52 13.38 -8.92
CA MET A 28 6.51 14.20 -8.22
C MET A 28 5.61 14.96 -9.20
N GLU A 29 6.11 15.31 -10.37
CA GLU A 29 5.39 15.97 -11.46
C GLU A 29 4.29 15.09 -12.07
N ASN A 30 4.32 13.78 -11.81
CA ASN A 30 3.29 12.85 -12.25
C ASN A 30 2.09 12.79 -11.30
N LEU A 31 2.16 13.45 -10.14
CA LEU A 31 1.03 13.52 -9.21
C LEU A 31 -0.02 14.50 -9.76
N PRO A 32 -1.25 14.05 -10.02
CA PRO A 32 -2.33 14.94 -10.47
C PRO A 32 -2.62 16.01 -9.42
N ASP A 33 -2.79 17.25 -9.86
CA ASP A 33 -3.20 18.35 -8.97
C ASP A 33 -4.70 18.33 -8.73
N ASP A 34 -5.46 17.90 -9.73
CA ASP A 34 -6.91 17.82 -9.71
C ASP A 34 -7.43 16.39 -9.85
N GLY A 35 -8.67 16.18 -9.44
CA GLY A 35 -9.35 14.91 -9.55
C GLY A 35 -9.03 13.96 -8.41
N ARG A 36 -9.49 12.72 -8.57
CA ARG A 36 -9.37 11.66 -7.57
C ARG A 36 -8.73 10.44 -8.20
N CYS A 37 -7.64 9.98 -7.62
CA CYS A 37 -6.85 8.87 -8.14
C CYS A 37 -6.81 7.69 -7.20
N THR A 38 -6.44 6.53 -7.73
CA THR A 38 -6.04 5.36 -6.95
C THR A 38 -4.54 5.16 -7.12
N PHE A 39 -3.78 5.38 -6.07
CA PHE A 39 -2.36 5.12 -5.99
C PHE A 39 -2.12 3.63 -5.69
N VAL A 40 -1.38 2.95 -6.55
CA VAL A 40 -1.05 1.54 -6.39
C VAL A 40 0.45 1.35 -6.31
N CYS A 41 0.91 0.65 -5.29
CA CYS A 41 2.33 0.47 -5.01
C CYS A 41 2.66 -1.00 -4.74
N ASN A 42 3.90 -1.40 -5.07
CA ASN A 42 4.46 -2.62 -4.52
C ASN A 42 4.60 -2.49 -2.99
N HIS A 43 4.74 -3.61 -2.29
CA HIS A 43 4.72 -3.65 -0.82
C HIS A 43 5.97 -4.36 -0.26
N PRO A 44 7.18 -3.81 -0.47
CA PRO A 44 8.42 -4.52 -0.13
C PRO A 44 8.63 -4.68 1.38
N LEU A 45 8.24 -3.71 2.20
CA LEU A 45 8.56 -3.65 3.62
C LEU A 45 7.38 -3.96 4.54
N GLY A 46 6.14 -3.79 4.08
CA GLY A 46 4.94 -4.14 4.83
C GLY A 46 4.50 -3.14 5.90
N GLY A 47 5.31 -2.16 6.23
CA GLY A 47 5.01 -1.11 7.22
C GLY A 47 5.62 0.22 6.83
N GLN A 48 6.94 0.25 6.67
CA GLN A 48 7.69 1.48 6.34
C GLN A 48 7.25 2.11 5.02
N ASP A 49 7.01 1.30 3.98
CA ASP A 49 6.49 1.75 2.69
C ASP A 49 5.10 2.39 2.84
N GLY A 50 4.22 1.79 3.63
CA GLY A 50 2.91 2.39 3.92
C GLY A 50 3.02 3.75 4.61
N ILE A 51 3.83 3.84 5.66
CA ILE A 51 4.08 5.11 6.39
C ILE A 51 4.63 6.17 5.44
N SER A 52 5.64 5.80 4.64
CA SER A 52 6.32 6.71 3.72
C SER A 52 5.39 7.22 2.62
N LEU A 53 4.60 6.33 1.98
CA LEU A 53 3.62 6.74 0.98
C LEU A 53 2.59 7.71 1.55
N GLY A 54 2.02 7.37 2.69
CA GLY A 54 0.99 8.22 3.29
C GLY A 54 1.52 9.55 3.77
N TYR A 55 2.76 9.60 4.25
CA TYR A 55 3.42 10.84 4.59
C TYR A 55 3.56 11.74 3.34
N VAL A 56 4.13 11.21 2.26
CA VAL A 56 4.35 11.97 1.01
C VAL A 56 3.01 12.44 0.41
N LEU A 57 2.07 11.52 0.20
CA LEU A 57 0.79 11.84 -0.41
C LEU A 57 -0.11 12.64 0.52
N GLY A 58 -0.07 12.36 1.83
CA GLY A 58 -0.82 13.11 2.83
C GLY A 58 -0.40 14.58 2.91
N LYS A 59 0.90 14.85 2.78
CA LYS A 59 1.42 16.22 2.68
C LYS A 59 0.98 16.90 1.37
N LYS A 60 1.10 16.21 0.23
CA LYS A 60 0.72 16.74 -1.09
C LYS A 60 -0.77 17.09 -1.15
N TYR A 61 -1.63 16.25 -0.58
CA TYR A 61 -3.09 16.36 -0.70
C TYR A 61 -3.80 16.80 0.59
N ASN A 62 -3.09 17.45 1.52
CA ASN A 62 -3.65 17.99 2.77
C ASN A 62 -4.49 16.97 3.56
N GLY A 63 -4.05 15.72 3.60
CA GLY A 63 -4.73 14.64 4.31
C GLY A 63 -5.91 14.00 3.57
N ASN A 64 -6.23 14.43 2.34
CA ASN A 64 -7.29 13.85 1.50
C ASN A 64 -6.86 12.50 0.87
N VAL A 65 -6.29 11.64 1.66
CA VAL A 65 -5.85 10.30 1.27
C VAL A 65 -6.44 9.25 2.19
N ARG A 66 -6.77 8.08 1.66
CA ARG A 66 -7.27 6.94 2.43
C ARG A 66 -6.61 5.66 1.97
N TYR A 67 -6.23 4.83 2.91
CA TYR A 67 -5.72 3.49 2.64
C TYR A 67 -6.83 2.46 2.62
N LEU A 68 -6.80 1.57 1.65
CA LEU A 68 -7.54 0.31 1.76
C LEU A 68 -6.64 -0.72 2.47
N VAL A 69 -6.94 -1.02 3.71
CA VAL A 69 -6.09 -1.83 4.59
C VAL A 69 -6.83 -3.00 5.22
N ASN A 70 -6.07 -4.00 5.67
CA ASN A 70 -6.62 -5.02 6.54
C ASN A 70 -7.11 -4.38 7.86
N ASP A 71 -8.23 -4.87 8.37
CA ASP A 71 -8.87 -4.42 9.61
C ASP A 71 -7.94 -4.38 10.83
N LEU A 72 -6.91 -5.23 10.87
CA LEU A 72 -5.91 -5.22 11.93
C LEU A 72 -5.25 -3.84 12.12
N LEU A 73 -5.04 -3.09 11.02
CA LEU A 73 -4.43 -1.76 11.07
C LEU A 73 -5.34 -0.69 11.66
N MET A 74 -6.65 -0.96 11.77
CA MET A 74 -7.61 -0.08 12.46
C MET A 74 -7.31 0.05 13.97
N ASN A 75 -6.59 -0.92 14.54
CA ASN A 75 -6.15 -0.87 15.94
C ASN A 75 -5.01 0.15 16.18
N LEU A 76 -4.37 0.64 15.11
CA LEU A 76 -3.42 1.74 15.19
C LEU A 76 -4.17 3.07 15.21
N HIS A 77 -4.58 3.55 16.40
CA HIS A 77 -5.41 4.73 16.57
C HIS A 77 -4.92 5.96 15.78
N GLY A 78 -3.60 6.15 15.70
CA GLY A 78 -3.03 7.26 14.93
C GLY A 78 -3.27 7.15 13.42
N LEU A 79 -3.33 5.94 12.88
CA LEU A 79 -3.54 5.69 11.44
C LEU A 79 -5.03 5.54 11.08
N ALA A 80 -5.86 5.14 12.03
CA ALA A 80 -7.27 4.81 11.81
C ALA A 80 -8.07 5.86 11.00
N PRO A 81 -7.89 7.18 11.19
CA PRO A 81 -8.61 8.20 10.40
C PRO A 81 -8.29 8.17 8.90
N LEU A 82 -7.16 7.60 8.51
CA LEU A 82 -6.75 7.43 7.11
C LEU A 82 -7.12 6.06 6.53
N CYS A 83 -7.73 5.16 7.31
CA CYS A 83 -7.96 3.78 6.91
C CYS A 83 -9.40 3.50 6.51
N ILE A 84 -9.57 2.75 5.42
CA ILE A 84 -10.81 2.09 5.03
C ILE A 84 -10.56 0.59 5.20
N PRO A 85 -11.24 -0.10 6.13
CA PRO A 85 -10.99 -1.51 6.38
C PRO A 85 -11.49 -2.38 5.25
N VAL A 86 -10.65 -3.35 4.86
CA VAL A 86 -10.99 -4.43 3.92
C VAL A 86 -10.85 -5.73 4.68
N ASN A 87 -11.95 -6.33 5.10
CA ASN A 87 -11.90 -7.56 5.90
C ASN A 87 -11.98 -8.84 5.06
N LYS A 88 -11.34 -9.88 5.61
CA LYS A 88 -11.40 -11.24 5.07
C LYS A 88 -12.12 -12.23 5.97
N THR A 89 -12.36 -11.91 7.25
CA THR A 89 -12.88 -12.88 8.23
C THR A 89 -13.67 -12.21 9.35
N GLY A 90 -14.91 -12.66 9.62
CA GLY A 90 -15.66 -12.31 10.83
C GLY A 90 -17.09 -11.76 10.59
N SER A 91 -17.86 -11.64 11.67
CA SER A 91 -19.28 -11.24 11.66
C SER A 91 -19.54 -9.76 11.30
N GLN A 92 -18.53 -8.90 11.38
CA GLN A 92 -18.59 -7.50 10.94
C GLN A 92 -18.41 -7.33 9.42
N SER A 93 -18.28 -8.42 8.68
CA SER A 93 -17.95 -8.41 7.24
C SER A 93 -19.02 -7.79 6.33
N ARG A 94 -20.23 -7.52 6.80
CA ARG A 94 -21.34 -6.98 5.99
C ARG A 94 -21.18 -5.49 5.68
N ASP A 95 -20.50 -4.73 6.55
CA ASP A 95 -20.34 -3.29 6.37
C ASP A 95 -19.09 -2.91 5.56
N PHE A 96 -18.07 -3.78 5.52
CA PHE A 96 -16.83 -3.49 4.80
C PHE A 96 -17.01 -3.28 3.30
N PRO A 97 -17.80 -4.07 2.55
CA PRO A 97 -18.05 -3.77 1.15
C PRO A 97 -18.64 -2.38 0.93
N ARG A 98 -19.54 -1.93 1.84
CA ARG A 98 -20.11 -0.59 1.79
C ARG A 98 -19.07 0.49 2.08
N MET A 99 -18.18 0.27 3.04
CA MET A 99 -17.10 1.21 3.37
C MET A 99 -16.10 1.34 2.22
N VAL A 100 -15.74 0.22 1.58
CA VAL A 100 -14.89 0.21 0.39
C VAL A 100 -15.58 0.96 -0.75
N GLU A 101 -16.86 0.68 -1.01
CA GLU A 101 -17.63 1.37 -2.04
C GLU A 101 -17.69 2.88 -1.76
N ALA A 102 -18.04 3.27 -0.53
CA ALA A 102 -18.06 4.68 -0.12
C ALA A 102 -16.69 5.34 -0.28
N GLY A 103 -15.59 4.62 0.01
CA GLY A 103 -14.24 5.10 -0.21
C GLY A 103 -13.97 5.39 -1.69
N PHE A 104 -14.34 4.50 -2.59
CA PHE A 104 -14.16 4.70 -4.03
C PHE A 104 -15.08 5.78 -4.59
N GLN A 105 -16.26 6.03 -3.99
CA GLN A 105 -17.16 7.12 -4.37
C GLN A 105 -16.78 8.48 -3.75
N SER A 106 -15.91 8.49 -2.73
CA SER A 106 -15.48 9.72 -2.07
C SER A 106 -14.55 10.57 -2.95
N ASP A 107 -14.30 11.80 -2.54
CA ASP A 107 -13.34 12.68 -3.20
C ASP A 107 -11.89 12.47 -2.71
N ASN A 108 -11.68 11.55 -1.75
CA ASN A 108 -10.33 11.22 -1.29
C ASN A 108 -9.55 10.45 -2.36
N HIS A 109 -8.26 10.66 -2.40
CA HIS A 109 -7.35 9.75 -3.09
C HIS A 109 -7.22 8.43 -2.32
N LEU A 110 -7.08 7.33 -3.04
CA LEU A 110 -6.95 6.00 -2.43
C LEU A 110 -5.55 5.46 -2.58
N ILE A 111 -5.00 4.88 -1.52
CA ILE A 111 -3.70 4.20 -1.50
C ILE A 111 -3.96 2.71 -1.33
N MET A 112 -3.40 1.91 -2.24
CA MET A 112 -3.58 0.47 -2.25
C MET A 112 -2.26 -0.25 -2.46
N PHE A 113 -2.13 -1.38 -1.77
CA PHE A 113 -1.10 -2.39 -2.01
C PHE A 113 -1.79 -3.65 -2.56
N PRO A 114 -1.92 -3.78 -3.90
CA PRO A 114 -2.82 -4.77 -4.50
C PRO A 114 -2.45 -6.21 -4.23
N ALA A 115 -1.19 -6.50 -3.87
CA ALA A 115 -0.77 -7.84 -3.42
C ALA A 115 -1.44 -8.27 -2.11
N GLY A 116 -1.86 -7.30 -1.26
CA GLY A 116 -2.50 -7.53 0.04
C GLY A 116 -1.60 -8.13 1.12
N LEU A 117 -0.35 -8.39 0.79
CA LEU A 117 0.74 -8.83 1.68
C LEU A 117 2.04 -8.21 1.19
N CYS A 118 2.99 -7.99 2.10
CA CYS A 118 4.32 -7.55 1.70
C CYS A 118 5.01 -8.59 0.81
N SER A 119 5.95 -8.12 -0.01
CA SER A 119 6.71 -8.93 -0.98
C SER A 119 7.26 -10.22 -0.37
N ARG A 120 7.41 -11.24 -1.18
CA ARG A 120 7.91 -12.56 -0.80
C ARG A 120 9.10 -12.95 -1.67
N ARG A 121 10.01 -13.76 -1.11
CA ARG A 121 11.08 -14.39 -1.89
C ARG A 121 10.56 -15.65 -2.56
N GLN A 122 10.53 -15.65 -3.88
CA GLN A 122 10.14 -16.79 -4.71
C GLN A 122 11.26 -17.05 -5.74
N ASN A 123 11.80 -18.26 -5.77
CA ASN A 123 12.88 -18.64 -6.68
C ASN A 123 14.06 -17.64 -6.68
N GLY A 124 14.45 -17.19 -5.49
CA GLY A 124 15.54 -16.22 -5.30
C GLY A 124 15.17 -14.75 -5.56
N VAL A 125 14.02 -14.46 -6.15
CA VAL A 125 13.56 -13.10 -6.46
C VAL A 125 12.59 -12.62 -5.38
N ILE A 126 12.80 -11.39 -4.88
CA ILE A 126 11.90 -10.70 -3.94
C ILE A 126 10.95 -9.84 -4.76
N LYS A 127 9.68 -10.20 -4.75
CA LYS A 127 8.63 -9.51 -5.50
C LYS A 127 7.27 -9.72 -4.82
N ASP A 128 6.32 -8.84 -5.12
CA ASP A 128 4.94 -9.02 -4.70
C ASP A 128 4.35 -10.31 -5.26
N LEU A 129 3.41 -10.86 -4.52
CA LEU A 129 2.52 -11.90 -5.02
C LEU A 129 1.64 -11.35 -6.16
N GLU A 130 0.76 -12.18 -6.69
CA GLU A 130 -0.22 -11.75 -7.68
C GLU A 130 -1.03 -10.55 -7.19
N TRP A 131 -1.18 -9.54 -8.02
CA TRP A 131 -1.97 -8.35 -7.71
C TRP A 131 -3.46 -8.62 -7.92
N LYS A 132 -4.26 -8.22 -6.96
CA LYS A 132 -5.72 -8.35 -7.00
C LYS A 132 -6.32 -7.30 -7.94
N LYS A 133 -7.31 -7.70 -8.69
CA LYS A 133 -8.00 -6.90 -9.70
C LYS A 133 -8.89 -5.76 -9.16
N THR A 134 -9.11 -5.69 -7.85
CA THR A 134 -10.09 -4.75 -7.25
C THR A 134 -9.86 -3.31 -7.67
N PHE A 135 -8.62 -2.84 -7.69
CA PHE A 135 -8.32 -1.46 -8.08
C PHE A 135 -8.65 -1.20 -9.56
N VAL A 136 -8.45 -2.17 -10.45
CA VAL A 136 -8.81 -2.04 -11.88
C VAL A 136 -10.32 -1.96 -12.03
N THR A 137 -11.06 -2.90 -11.43
CA THR A 137 -12.52 -2.91 -11.52
C THR A 137 -13.12 -1.62 -10.98
N LYS A 138 -12.66 -1.17 -9.82
CA LYS A 138 -13.14 0.05 -9.19
C LYS A 138 -12.69 1.32 -9.92
N SER A 139 -11.52 1.33 -10.53
CA SER A 139 -11.08 2.44 -11.39
C SER A 139 -12.08 2.70 -12.52
N VAL A 140 -12.49 1.64 -13.22
CA VAL A 140 -13.49 1.73 -14.30
C VAL A 140 -14.87 2.16 -13.77
N GLU A 141 -15.33 1.54 -12.67
CA GLU A 141 -16.64 1.81 -12.07
C GLU A 141 -16.78 3.26 -11.56
N THR A 142 -15.69 3.84 -11.03
CA THR A 142 -15.71 5.14 -10.38
C THR A 142 -14.95 6.24 -11.12
N HIS A 143 -14.48 5.93 -12.34
CA HIS A 143 -13.73 6.84 -13.21
C HIS A 143 -12.51 7.45 -12.52
N ARG A 144 -11.71 6.59 -11.84
CA ARG A 144 -10.47 7.00 -11.15
C ARG A 144 -9.26 6.53 -11.95
N ASP A 145 -8.38 7.45 -12.26
CA ASP A 145 -7.10 7.10 -12.83
C ASP A 145 -6.24 6.35 -11.81
N VAL A 146 -5.40 5.47 -12.30
CA VAL A 146 -4.46 4.68 -11.50
C VAL A 146 -3.06 5.26 -11.62
N VAL A 147 -2.47 5.66 -10.49
CA VAL A 147 -1.09 6.15 -10.46
C VAL A 147 -0.19 5.02 -9.94
N PRO A 148 0.65 4.43 -10.81
CA PRO A 148 1.58 3.39 -10.42
C PRO A 148 2.75 3.97 -9.64
N MET A 149 3.14 3.34 -8.54
CA MET A 149 4.26 3.74 -7.70
C MET A 149 5.16 2.56 -7.39
N HIS A 150 6.45 2.79 -7.34
CA HIS A 150 7.43 1.81 -6.93
C HIS A 150 8.19 2.29 -5.70
N PHE A 151 8.19 1.50 -4.64
CA PHE A 151 8.96 1.73 -3.44
C PHE A 151 10.16 0.78 -3.40
N GLU A 152 11.36 1.32 -3.28
CA GLU A 152 12.58 0.52 -3.16
C GLU A 152 12.79 0.08 -1.71
N GLY A 153 13.10 -1.19 -1.53
CA GLY A 153 13.40 -1.72 -0.21
C GLY A 153 13.28 -3.24 -0.14
N ARG A 154 13.80 -3.79 0.93
CA ARG A 154 13.64 -5.21 1.26
C ARG A 154 13.74 -5.43 2.77
N ASN A 155 13.03 -6.43 3.26
CA ASN A 155 13.17 -6.94 4.61
C ASN A 155 14.43 -7.84 4.74
N SER A 156 14.74 -8.26 5.94
CA SER A 156 15.88 -9.14 6.20
C SER A 156 15.68 -10.53 5.60
N ASP A 157 16.78 -11.25 5.41
CA ASP A 157 16.73 -12.64 4.96
C ASP A 157 15.98 -13.53 5.96
N PHE A 158 16.07 -13.23 7.24
CA PHE A 158 15.30 -13.90 8.28
C PHE A 158 13.79 -13.82 8.00
N PHE A 159 13.26 -12.64 7.68
CA PHE A 159 11.84 -12.42 7.37
C PHE A 159 11.36 -13.31 6.21
N TYR A 160 12.14 -13.34 5.11
CA TYR A 160 11.78 -14.15 3.94
C TYR A 160 11.91 -15.63 4.19
N ASN A 161 12.96 -16.06 4.91
CA ASN A 161 13.19 -17.47 5.25
C ASN A 161 12.07 -17.97 6.18
N LEU A 162 11.70 -17.20 7.20
CA LEU A 162 10.58 -17.51 8.08
C LEU A 162 9.27 -17.69 7.30
N ALA A 163 8.96 -16.73 6.39
CA ALA A 163 7.77 -16.80 5.55
C ALA A 163 7.77 -18.07 4.67
N ASN A 164 8.91 -18.44 4.10
CA ASN A 164 9.05 -19.64 3.27
C ASN A 164 8.94 -20.93 4.09
N ILE A 165 9.53 -20.98 5.29
CA ILE A 165 9.39 -22.13 6.22
C ILE A 165 7.92 -22.31 6.62
N CYS A 166 7.23 -21.23 7.01
CA CYS A 166 5.81 -21.30 7.34
C CYS A 166 4.97 -21.83 6.16
N LYS A 167 5.28 -21.37 4.94
CA LYS A 167 4.61 -21.86 3.73
C LYS A 167 4.89 -23.36 3.50
N PHE A 168 6.14 -23.79 3.63
CA PHE A 168 6.54 -25.19 3.47
C PHE A 168 5.84 -26.11 4.48
N LEU A 169 5.73 -25.66 5.74
CA LEU A 169 5.05 -26.40 6.82
C LEU A 169 3.52 -26.30 6.77
N GLY A 170 2.95 -25.63 5.76
CA GLY A 170 1.50 -25.47 5.63
C GLY A 170 0.85 -24.57 6.70
N ILE A 171 1.64 -23.74 7.39
CA ILE A 171 1.16 -22.84 8.43
C ILE A 171 0.34 -21.71 7.76
N LYS A 172 -0.97 -21.68 8.00
CA LYS A 172 -1.88 -20.72 7.40
C LYS A 172 -1.78 -19.31 8.00
N VAL A 173 -1.28 -19.20 9.23
CA VAL A 173 -1.08 -17.90 9.92
C VAL A 173 0.18 -17.22 9.37
N ASN A 174 0.09 -15.95 9.05
CA ASN A 174 1.23 -15.17 8.58
C ASN A 174 2.13 -14.74 9.76
N ILE A 175 2.88 -15.69 10.32
CA ILE A 175 3.77 -15.46 11.47
C ILE A 175 4.82 -14.37 11.15
N ALA A 176 5.32 -14.33 9.91
CA ALA A 176 6.30 -13.32 9.51
C ALA A 176 5.79 -11.88 9.72
N MET A 177 4.46 -11.66 9.66
CA MET A 177 3.87 -10.35 9.90
C MET A 177 4.13 -9.83 11.32
N LEU A 178 4.30 -10.70 12.31
CA LEU A 178 4.59 -10.31 13.70
C LEU A 178 5.97 -9.64 13.83
N TYR A 179 6.88 -9.92 12.88
CA TYR A 179 8.23 -9.35 12.86
C TYR A 179 8.32 -8.05 12.04
N LEU A 180 7.21 -7.54 11.48
CA LEU A 180 7.27 -6.30 10.70
C LEU A 180 7.70 -5.09 11.54
N ALA A 181 7.34 -5.03 12.82
CA ALA A 181 7.82 -3.98 13.72
C ALA A 181 9.35 -4.03 13.90
N ASP A 182 9.91 -5.23 14.07
CA ASP A 182 11.37 -5.42 14.15
C ASP A 182 12.06 -5.05 12.83
N GLU A 183 11.47 -5.42 11.69
CA GLU A 183 11.99 -5.05 10.38
C GLU A 183 11.97 -3.52 10.17
N MET A 184 10.93 -2.83 10.64
CA MET A 184 10.88 -1.36 10.62
C MET A 184 12.02 -0.75 11.46
N LEU A 185 12.27 -1.27 12.65
CA LEU A 185 13.36 -0.81 13.52
C LEU A 185 14.74 -1.07 12.91
N LYS A 186 14.95 -2.19 12.21
CA LYS A 186 16.19 -2.46 11.44
C LYS A 186 16.38 -1.50 10.27
N ASN A 187 15.31 -0.91 9.80
CA ASN A 187 15.30 0.05 8.69
C ASN A 187 15.36 1.52 9.16
N ARG A 188 15.65 1.78 10.44
CA ARG A 188 15.90 3.14 10.94
C ARG A 188 17.12 3.78 10.27
N HIS A 189 17.12 5.10 10.26
CA HIS A 189 18.22 5.93 9.71
C HIS A 189 18.47 5.70 8.20
N LYS A 190 17.47 5.14 7.47
CA LYS A 190 17.62 4.87 6.04
C LYS A 190 16.90 5.89 5.19
N THR A 191 17.46 6.10 4.01
CA THR A 191 16.78 6.80 2.92
C THR A 191 16.21 5.78 1.96
N PHE A 192 14.94 5.97 1.59
CA PHE A 192 14.21 5.13 0.64
C PHE A 192 13.92 5.90 -0.63
N THR A 193 13.81 5.22 -1.76
CA THR A 193 13.36 5.82 -3.01
C THR A 193 11.89 5.46 -3.26
N LEU A 194 11.07 6.46 -3.54
CA LEU A 194 9.72 6.32 -4.06
C LEU A 194 9.68 6.88 -5.48
N THR A 195 9.42 6.03 -6.47
CA THR A 195 9.25 6.47 -7.86
C THR A 195 7.77 6.48 -8.22
N ILE A 196 7.29 7.60 -8.75
CA ILE A 196 5.90 7.82 -9.16
C ILE A 196 5.84 7.78 -10.67
N GLY A 197 5.09 6.84 -11.21
CA GLY A 197 4.87 6.72 -12.65
C GLY A 197 3.75 7.64 -13.15
N LYS A 198 3.64 7.74 -14.47
CA LYS A 198 2.56 8.51 -15.10
C LYS A 198 1.20 7.89 -14.79
N PRO A 199 0.17 8.71 -14.53
CA PRO A 199 -1.19 8.22 -14.36
C PRO A 199 -1.65 7.38 -15.56
N ILE A 200 -2.30 6.28 -15.28
CA ILE A 200 -2.95 5.43 -16.27
C ILE A 200 -4.43 5.79 -16.27
N PRO A 201 -4.96 6.40 -17.34
CA PRO A 201 -6.37 6.76 -17.41
C PRO A 201 -7.28 5.53 -17.24
N TRP A 202 -8.37 5.67 -16.54
CA TRP A 202 -9.31 4.56 -16.28
C TRP A 202 -9.86 3.95 -17.57
N GLN A 203 -9.98 4.73 -18.67
CA GLN A 203 -10.41 4.27 -19.99
C GLN A 203 -9.45 3.26 -20.63
N THR A 204 -8.19 3.23 -20.15
CA THR A 204 -7.18 2.24 -20.60
C THR A 204 -7.61 0.82 -20.27
N PHE A 205 -8.37 0.63 -19.20
CA PHE A 205 -8.83 -0.68 -18.72
C PHE A 205 -10.07 -1.15 -19.48
N ASP A 206 -9.91 -1.38 -20.76
CA ASP A 206 -10.96 -1.81 -21.66
C ASP A 206 -11.18 -3.35 -21.67
N LYS A 207 -12.00 -3.83 -22.60
CA LYS A 207 -12.32 -5.25 -22.75
C LYS A 207 -11.24 -6.09 -23.46
N SER A 208 -10.11 -5.50 -23.87
CA SER A 208 -9.02 -6.22 -24.52
C SER A 208 -8.30 -7.20 -23.58
N LYS A 209 -8.40 -6.96 -22.26
CA LYS A 209 -7.86 -7.83 -21.22
C LYS A 209 -8.87 -8.01 -20.11
N THR A 210 -8.76 -9.14 -19.39
CA THR A 210 -9.51 -9.33 -18.15
C THR A 210 -8.99 -8.38 -17.06
N PRO A 211 -9.81 -8.03 -16.06
CA PRO A 211 -9.34 -7.19 -14.95
C PRO A 211 -8.10 -7.74 -14.22
N SER A 212 -7.94 -9.07 -14.16
CA SER A 212 -6.74 -9.69 -13.57
C SER A 212 -5.51 -9.51 -14.45
N GLN A 213 -5.65 -9.60 -15.78
CA GLN A 213 -4.56 -9.31 -16.73
C GLN A 213 -4.16 -7.84 -16.68
N TRP A 214 -5.12 -6.92 -16.56
CA TRP A 214 -4.84 -5.50 -16.35
C TRP A 214 -4.12 -5.24 -15.03
N ALA A 215 -4.50 -5.91 -13.94
CA ALA A 215 -3.80 -5.79 -12.66
C ALA A 215 -2.33 -6.25 -12.78
N GLN A 216 -2.06 -7.34 -13.51
CA GLN A 216 -0.70 -7.78 -13.78
C GLN A 216 0.07 -6.81 -14.69
N TYR A 217 -0.58 -6.24 -15.71
CA TYR A 217 0.01 -5.19 -16.55
C TYR A 217 0.47 -4.00 -15.69
N VAL A 218 -0.38 -3.49 -14.80
CA VAL A 218 -0.02 -2.36 -13.91
C VAL A 218 1.11 -2.75 -12.97
N LYS A 219 1.11 -3.98 -12.42
CA LYS A 219 2.23 -4.50 -11.64
C LYS A 219 3.54 -4.47 -12.43
N ASP A 220 3.51 -4.90 -13.68
CA ASP A 220 4.70 -4.90 -14.54
C ASP A 220 5.18 -3.48 -14.87
N VAL A 221 4.27 -2.51 -14.99
CA VAL A 221 4.60 -1.08 -15.09
C VAL A 221 5.33 -0.62 -13.83
N VAL A 222 4.79 -0.92 -12.64
CA VAL A 222 5.39 -0.55 -11.35
C VAL A 222 6.81 -1.11 -11.21
N TYR A 223 7.04 -2.35 -11.60
CA TYR A 223 8.38 -2.96 -11.48
C TYR A 223 9.36 -2.56 -12.60
N LYS A 224 8.98 -1.65 -13.49
CA LYS A 224 9.84 -1.03 -14.50
C LYS A 224 10.18 0.42 -14.18
N LEU A 225 9.54 1.01 -13.16
CA LEU A 225 9.89 2.32 -12.63
C LEU A 225 11.22 2.28 -11.87
#